data_ff231db1879be3467c36febe9c4680af
#
_entry.id   ff231db1879be3467c36febe9c4680af
#
_cell.length_a   1.000
_cell.length_b   1.000
_cell.length_c   1.000
_cell.angle_alpha   90.00
_cell.angle_beta   90.00
_cell.angle_gamma   90.00
#
_symmetry.space_group_name_H-M   'P 1'
#
loop_
_entity.id
_entity.type
_entity.pdbx_description
1 polymer ?
#
loop_
_entity_poly.entity_id
_entity_poly.type
_entity_poly.pdbx_seq_one_letter_code
_entity_poly.pdbx_strand_id
1 'polypeptide(L)'
;MVAQHAKWLKVCSQLPWRQSIASLNLILTSNVWQQDHNGFTHQDPGFLDHIANKKADVVRLYLPPDTNCLLSCFDHCVRSRDYVNVLVTSKHPRPQWLTMEQAVKHCTQGVGIWDWASSDAGEEPDVVMACCGDTPTLETLAAVTILRDAMPELKIRVVNVVDLMKLEPNTKHPHGLSDADYDALFTKDKPIIFAFHGYPTLIHELTYRRHNLSLIHISE
;
A
#
# COMPACT_ATOMS: atom_id res chain seq x y z
N MET A 1 5.75 2.90 -22.64
CA MET A 1 4.33 2.55 -22.82
C MET A 1 3.45 3.15 -21.74
N VAL A 2 3.63 2.85 -20.46
CA VAL A 2 2.76 3.31 -19.34
C VAL A 2 2.67 4.85 -19.26
N ALA A 3 3.80 5.56 -19.34
CA ALA A 3 3.81 7.03 -19.29
C ALA A 3 3.02 7.69 -20.41
N GLN A 4 3.03 7.10 -21.61
CA GLN A 4 2.25 7.62 -22.74
C GLN A 4 0.76 7.34 -22.55
N HIS A 5 0.41 6.17 -22.03
CA HIS A 5 -0.97 5.83 -21.72
C HIS A 5 -1.55 6.75 -20.64
N ALA A 6 -0.81 7.01 -19.56
CA ALA A 6 -1.22 7.96 -18.52
C ALA A 6 -1.41 9.39 -19.07
N LYS A 7 -0.53 9.85 -19.97
CA LYS A 7 -0.72 11.14 -20.64
C LYS A 7 -1.97 11.15 -21.51
N TRP A 8 -2.23 10.08 -22.23
CA TRP A 8 -3.41 9.96 -23.05
C TRP A 8 -4.69 9.97 -22.22
N LEU A 9 -4.75 9.22 -21.12
CA LEU A 9 -5.87 9.27 -20.16
C LEU A 9 -6.11 10.69 -19.65
N LYS A 10 -5.05 11.38 -19.21
CA LYS A 10 -5.12 12.77 -18.76
C LYS A 10 -5.73 13.69 -19.84
N VAL A 11 -5.29 13.58 -21.09
CA VAL A 11 -5.81 14.40 -22.18
C VAL A 11 -7.27 14.05 -22.46
N CYS A 12 -7.60 12.76 -22.49
CA CYS A 12 -8.98 12.31 -22.73
C CYS A 12 -9.96 12.82 -21.67
N SER A 13 -9.56 12.82 -20.39
CA SER A 13 -10.39 13.31 -19.28
C SER A 13 -10.73 14.81 -19.37
N GLN A 14 -9.95 15.58 -20.14
CA GLN A 14 -10.15 17.03 -20.34
C GLN A 14 -11.02 17.37 -21.54
N LEU A 15 -11.39 16.37 -22.34
CA LEU A 15 -12.16 16.58 -23.58
C LEU A 15 -13.62 16.14 -23.38
N PRO A 16 -14.59 17.07 -23.29
CA PRO A 16 -15.97 16.78 -22.92
C PRO A 16 -16.72 15.85 -23.89
N TRP A 17 -16.22 15.72 -25.12
CA TRP A 17 -16.79 14.84 -26.13
C TRP A 17 -16.20 13.44 -26.16
N ARG A 18 -15.18 13.16 -25.34
CA ARG A 18 -14.59 11.82 -25.21
C ARG A 18 -15.30 11.01 -24.15
N GLN A 19 -15.53 9.74 -24.46
CA GLN A 19 -16.07 8.78 -23.50
C GLN A 19 -14.95 8.19 -22.63
N SER A 20 -15.33 7.70 -21.46
CA SER A 20 -14.45 6.92 -20.60
C SER A 20 -13.93 5.68 -21.29
N ILE A 21 -12.67 5.39 -21.12
CA ILE A 21 -11.97 4.26 -21.72
C ILE A 21 -11.58 3.23 -20.65
N ALA A 22 -11.30 2.01 -21.10
CA ALA A 22 -10.83 0.95 -20.18
C ALA A 22 -9.53 1.35 -19.52
N SER A 23 -9.41 1.03 -18.23
CA SER A 23 -8.18 1.22 -17.48
C SER A 23 -7.05 0.32 -17.99
N LEU A 24 -5.81 0.77 -17.86
CA LEU A 24 -4.64 -0.07 -18.04
C LEU A 24 -4.32 -0.74 -16.72
N ASN A 25 -4.48 -2.05 -16.64
CA ASN A 25 -4.19 -2.82 -15.44
C ASN A 25 -2.87 -3.57 -15.61
N LEU A 26 -1.94 -3.35 -14.71
CA LEU A 26 -0.63 -3.99 -14.66
C LEU A 26 -0.56 -4.85 -13.41
N ILE A 27 -0.26 -6.13 -13.57
CA ILE A 27 -0.02 -7.05 -12.46
C ILE A 27 1.46 -7.40 -12.46
N LEU A 28 2.15 -7.00 -11.39
CA LEU A 28 3.54 -7.33 -11.14
C LEU A 28 3.56 -8.54 -10.22
N THR A 29 4.00 -9.69 -10.74
CA THR A 29 3.93 -10.98 -10.05
C THR A 29 5.21 -11.39 -9.34
N SER A 30 6.17 -10.50 -9.20
CA SER A 30 7.38 -10.69 -8.40
C SER A 30 7.60 -9.43 -7.58
N ASN A 31 8.07 -9.59 -6.37
CA ASN A 31 8.48 -8.48 -5.53
C ASN A 31 9.99 -8.57 -5.23
N VAL A 32 10.57 -7.47 -4.76
CA VAL A 32 12.01 -7.33 -4.55
C VAL A 32 12.54 -8.37 -3.56
N TRP A 33 11.76 -8.71 -2.54
CA TRP A 33 12.19 -9.63 -1.49
C TRP A 33 12.11 -11.11 -1.89
N GLN A 34 11.48 -11.43 -3.02
CA GLN A 34 11.35 -12.81 -3.49
C GLN A 34 11.43 -12.91 -5.01
N GLN A 35 12.66 -12.94 -5.51
CA GLN A 35 12.97 -13.04 -6.93
C GLN A 35 13.64 -14.35 -7.31
N ASP A 36 13.29 -15.44 -6.66
CA ASP A 36 13.94 -16.75 -6.71
C ASP A 36 14.12 -17.31 -8.12
N HIS A 37 13.18 -17.01 -9.02
CA HIS A 37 13.15 -17.58 -10.37
C HIS A 37 13.67 -16.66 -11.47
N ASN A 38 13.73 -15.36 -11.22
CA ASN A 38 14.04 -14.38 -12.26
C ASN A 38 15.32 -13.58 -11.99
N GLY A 39 15.98 -13.85 -10.86
CA GLY A 39 17.10 -13.04 -10.39
C GLY A 39 16.68 -11.67 -9.85
N PHE A 40 17.45 -11.13 -8.94
CA PHE A 40 17.15 -9.87 -8.25
C PHE A 40 17.17 -8.62 -9.15
N THR A 41 17.66 -8.74 -10.37
CA THR A 41 17.69 -7.64 -11.36
C THR A 41 16.47 -7.61 -12.26
N HIS A 42 15.52 -8.54 -12.12
CA HIS A 42 14.40 -8.70 -13.05
C HIS A 42 13.35 -7.60 -12.92
N GLN A 43 13.13 -7.11 -11.73
CA GLN A 43 12.19 -6.00 -11.48
C GLN A 43 12.92 -4.82 -10.86
N ASP A 44 12.81 -3.68 -11.54
CA ASP A 44 13.22 -2.41 -10.96
C ASP A 44 12.14 -1.91 -9.98
N PRO A 45 12.42 -1.85 -8.67
CA PRO A 45 11.46 -1.31 -7.70
C PRO A 45 11.13 0.16 -7.97
N GLY A 46 11.99 0.92 -8.63
CA GLY A 46 11.75 2.29 -9.11
C GLY A 46 10.63 2.42 -10.12
N PHE A 47 10.09 1.31 -10.64
CA PHE A 47 8.88 1.37 -11.46
C PHE A 47 7.69 1.94 -10.69
N LEU A 48 7.52 1.60 -9.41
CA LEU A 48 6.46 2.16 -8.56
C LEU A 48 6.65 3.65 -8.33
N ASP A 49 7.90 4.10 -8.07
CA ASP A 49 8.25 5.53 -7.94
C ASP A 49 7.90 6.28 -9.23
N HIS A 50 8.29 5.70 -10.39
CA HIS A 50 7.98 6.31 -11.67
C HIS A 50 6.47 6.44 -11.93
N ILE A 51 5.66 5.49 -11.48
CA ILE A 51 4.21 5.52 -11.64
C ILE A 51 3.57 6.49 -10.64
N ALA A 52 3.97 6.46 -9.37
CA ALA A 52 3.45 7.36 -8.34
C ALA A 52 3.60 8.84 -8.72
N ASN A 53 4.68 9.18 -9.42
CA ASN A 53 4.96 10.52 -9.93
C ASN A 53 4.10 10.94 -11.15
N LYS A 54 3.15 10.13 -11.59
CA LYS A 54 2.20 10.54 -12.64
C LYS A 54 1.04 11.32 -12.01
N LYS A 55 0.14 11.81 -12.87
CA LYS A 55 -1.00 12.58 -12.37
C LYS A 55 -1.87 11.76 -11.41
N ALA A 56 -2.09 12.28 -10.23
CA ALA A 56 -2.83 11.65 -9.15
C ALA A 56 -4.24 11.15 -9.57
N ASP A 57 -4.92 11.89 -10.44
CA ASP A 57 -6.26 11.53 -10.92
C ASP A 57 -6.29 10.21 -11.71
N VAL A 58 -5.17 9.76 -12.28
CA VAL A 58 -5.15 8.60 -13.18
C VAL A 58 -4.38 7.40 -12.65
N VAL A 59 -3.63 7.53 -11.55
CA VAL A 59 -2.75 6.46 -11.04
C VAL A 59 -3.30 5.83 -9.78
N ARG A 60 -3.18 4.50 -9.68
CA ARG A 60 -3.51 3.70 -8.49
C ARG A 60 -2.46 2.62 -8.28
N LEU A 61 -2.00 2.46 -7.05
CA LEU A 61 -0.99 1.48 -6.65
C LEU A 61 -1.54 0.61 -5.52
N TYR A 62 -1.73 -0.68 -5.80
CA TYR A 62 -2.29 -1.63 -4.85
C TYR A 62 -1.26 -2.70 -4.51
N LEU A 63 -1.03 -2.91 -3.23
CA LEU A 63 -0.15 -3.94 -2.68
C LEU A 63 -0.94 -4.83 -1.69
N PRO A 64 -1.76 -5.75 -2.20
CA PRO A 64 -2.60 -6.59 -1.36
C PRO A 64 -1.76 -7.56 -0.51
N PRO A 65 -2.15 -7.76 0.78
CA PRO A 65 -1.42 -8.62 1.71
C PRO A 65 -1.70 -10.11 1.53
N ASP A 66 -2.81 -10.49 0.90
CA ASP A 66 -3.26 -11.86 0.69
C ASP A 66 -4.11 -12.02 -0.57
N THR A 67 -4.52 -13.26 -0.86
CA THR A 67 -5.27 -13.59 -2.08
C THR A 67 -6.67 -12.97 -2.10
N ASN A 68 -7.39 -12.90 -0.97
CA ASN A 68 -8.73 -12.32 -0.94
C ASN A 68 -8.66 -10.80 -1.19
N CYS A 69 -7.67 -10.12 -0.63
CA CYS A 69 -7.40 -8.72 -0.94
C CYS A 69 -6.98 -8.53 -2.41
N LEU A 70 -6.16 -9.43 -2.96
CA LEU A 70 -5.79 -9.40 -4.37
C LEU A 70 -7.03 -9.53 -5.28
N LEU A 71 -7.91 -10.48 -5.01
CA LEU A 71 -9.15 -10.67 -5.78
C LEU A 71 -10.06 -9.45 -5.70
N SER A 72 -10.21 -8.86 -4.51
CA SER A 72 -10.99 -7.64 -4.31
C SER A 72 -10.43 -6.45 -5.09
N CYS A 73 -9.12 -6.20 -5.00
CA CYS A 73 -8.46 -5.15 -5.75
C CYS A 73 -8.53 -5.39 -7.27
N PHE A 74 -8.34 -6.63 -7.70
CA PHE A 74 -8.37 -6.98 -9.11
C PHE A 74 -9.78 -6.77 -9.72
N ASP A 75 -10.85 -7.22 -9.03
CA ASP A 75 -12.22 -6.96 -9.45
C ASP A 75 -12.49 -5.45 -9.60
N HIS A 76 -12.05 -4.65 -8.62
CA HIS A 76 -12.13 -3.20 -8.71
C HIS A 76 -11.39 -2.64 -9.94
N CYS A 77 -10.15 -3.10 -10.18
CA CYS A 77 -9.33 -2.63 -11.29
C CYS A 77 -9.93 -2.94 -12.66
N VAL A 78 -10.47 -4.16 -12.85
CA VAL A 78 -11.05 -4.55 -14.15
C VAL A 78 -12.37 -3.86 -14.45
N ARG A 79 -13.09 -3.42 -13.43
CA ARG A 79 -14.32 -2.63 -13.58
C ARG A 79 -14.03 -1.14 -13.75
N SER A 80 -12.85 -0.67 -13.37
CA SER A 80 -12.48 0.74 -13.40
C SER A 80 -12.29 1.26 -14.82
N ARG A 81 -12.43 2.56 -14.99
CA ARG A 81 -12.18 3.28 -16.24
C ARG A 81 -11.28 4.47 -16.01
N ASP A 82 -10.53 4.83 -17.04
CA ASP A 82 -9.69 6.03 -17.07
C ASP A 82 -8.50 6.01 -16.09
N TYR A 83 -8.07 4.82 -15.61
CA TYR A 83 -6.96 4.67 -14.69
C TYR A 83 -5.80 3.86 -15.26
N VAL A 84 -4.64 4.08 -14.68
CA VAL A 84 -3.51 3.15 -14.69
C VAL A 84 -3.46 2.51 -13.30
N ASN A 85 -3.84 1.26 -13.21
CA ASN A 85 -3.80 0.48 -11.99
C ASN A 85 -2.56 -0.41 -12.00
N VAL A 86 -1.81 -0.42 -10.93
CA VAL A 86 -0.70 -1.34 -10.71
C VAL A 86 -1.00 -2.16 -9.47
N LEU A 87 -0.99 -3.49 -9.62
CA LEU A 87 -1.11 -4.45 -8.54
C LEU A 87 0.22 -5.18 -8.38
N VAL A 88 0.77 -5.19 -7.18
CA VAL A 88 1.98 -5.96 -6.85
C VAL A 88 1.58 -7.17 -6.04
N THR A 89 2.00 -8.36 -6.46
CA THR A 89 1.67 -9.61 -5.82
C THR A 89 2.82 -10.62 -5.95
N SER A 90 2.75 -11.74 -5.25
CA SER A 90 3.71 -12.83 -5.35
C SER A 90 3.28 -13.91 -6.35
N LYS A 91 4.25 -14.66 -6.84
CA LYS A 91 4.04 -15.92 -7.58
C LYS A 91 3.79 -17.12 -6.67
N HIS A 92 4.17 -17.00 -5.42
CA HIS A 92 4.13 -18.10 -4.46
C HIS A 92 2.86 -18.07 -3.61
N PRO A 93 2.38 -19.24 -3.16
CA PRO A 93 1.31 -19.29 -2.16
C PRO A 93 1.68 -18.50 -0.92
N ARG A 94 0.72 -17.75 -0.39
CA ARG A 94 0.87 -16.93 0.80
C ARG A 94 -0.19 -17.30 1.84
N PRO A 95 0.09 -17.05 3.12
CA PRO A 95 -0.94 -17.13 4.16
C PRO A 95 -2.15 -16.26 3.80
N GLN A 96 -3.32 -16.74 4.18
CA GLN A 96 -4.58 -16.04 4.03
C GLN A 96 -4.94 -15.41 5.38
N TRP A 97 -4.96 -14.07 5.44
CA TRP A 97 -5.16 -13.33 6.68
C TRP A 97 -6.62 -12.95 6.92
N LEU A 98 -7.31 -12.53 5.87
CA LEU A 98 -8.66 -11.99 5.94
C LEU A 98 -9.65 -12.90 5.22
N THR A 99 -10.86 -13.03 5.76
CA THR A 99 -11.97 -13.61 4.99
C THR A 99 -12.29 -12.71 3.79
N MET A 100 -13.03 -13.21 2.81
CA MET A 100 -13.39 -12.40 1.64
C MET A 100 -14.20 -11.14 2.03
N GLU A 101 -15.10 -11.25 3.00
CA GLU A 101 -15.88 -10.11 3.50
C GLU A 101 -14.98 -9.06 4.16
N GLN A 102 -14.06 -9.49 5.02
CA GLN A 102 -13.07 -8.61 5.65
C GLN A 102 -12.15 -7.95 4.61
N ALA A 103 -11.71 -8.72 3.61
CA ALA A 103 -10.87 -8.23 2.54
C ALA A 103 -11.55 -7.15 1.70
N VAL A 104 -12.82 -7.35 1.32
CA VAL A 104 -13.61 -6.34 0.59
C VAL A 104 -13.71 -5.06 1.40
N LYS A 105 -14.02 -5.15 2.71
CA LYS A 105 -14.08 -3.98 3.59
C LYS A 105 -12.73 -3.27 3.66
N HIS A 106 -11.66 -4.02 3.93
CA HIS A 106 -10.30 -3.48 4.07
C HIS A 106 -9.80 -2.82 2.77
N CYS A 107 -9.99 -3.48 1.62
CA CYS A 107 -9.59 -2.94 0.32
C CYS A 107 -10.40 -1.69 -0.08
N THR A 108 -11.68 -1.63 0.31
CA THR A 108 -12.52 -0.43 0.10
C THR A 108 -11.99 0.76 0.90
N GLN A 109 -11.52 0.52 2.12
CA GLN A 109 -10.85 1.54 2.94
C GLN A 109 -9.45 1.86 2.42
N GLY A 110 -8.75 0.85 1.85
CA GLY A 110 -7.40 0.94 1.28
C GLY A 110 -6.28 0.95 2.31
N VAL A 111 -6.57 1.19 3.58
CA VAL A 111 -5.66 1.13 4.73
C VAL A 111 -6.47 0.89 6.00
N GLY A 112 -5.89 0.23 6.99
CA GLY A 112 -6.58 0.03 8.26
C GLY A 112 -5.71 -0.61 9.33
N ILE A 113 -6.15 -0.44 10.58
CA ILE A 113 -5.57 -1.13 11.73
C ILE A 113 -6.06 -2.60 11.71
N TRP A 114 -5.14 -3.51 11.95
CA TRP A 114 -5.44 -4.92 12.18
C TRP A 114 -5.48 -5.21 13.67
N ASP A 115 -6.65 -4.98 14.28
CA ASP A 115 -6.84 -5.13 15.74
C ASP A 115 -6.44 -6.52 16.24
N TRP A 116 -6.71 -7.56 15.46
CA TRP A 116 -6.35 -8.94 15.80
C TRP A 116 -4.84 -9.19 15.88
N ALA A 117 -4.03 -8.37 15.19
CA ALA A 117 -2.58 -8.43 15.20
C ALA A 117 -1.95 -7.41 16.17
N SER A 118 -2.70 -6.39 16.55
CA SER A 118 -2.27 -5.31 17.43
C SER A 118 -2.31 -5.72 18.92
N SER A 119 -1.56 -5.01 19.77
CA SER A 119 -1.59 -5.16 21.23
C SER A 119 -1.90 -3.87 21.98
N ASP A 120 -2.20 -2.78 21.27
CA ASP A 120 -2.56 -1.48 21.85
C ASP A 120 -3.99 -1.43 22.41
N ALA A 121 -4.83 -2.42 22.11
CA ALA A 121 -6.23 -2.51 22.57
C ALA A 121 -7.07 -1.24 22.30
N GLY A 122 -6.74 -0.50 21.23
CA GLY A 122 -7.37 0.77 20.88
C GLY A 122 -6.88 1.97 21.68
N GLU A 123 -5.87 1.79 22.53
CA GLU A 123 -5.17 2.88 23.22
C GLU A 123 -4.08 3.49 22.31
N GLU A 124 -3.41 4.51 22.82
CA GLU A 124 -2.25 5.07 22.12
C GLU A 124 -1.10 4.06 22.11
N PRO A 125 -0.57 3.67 20.95
CA PRO A 125 0.52 2.70 20.87
C PRO A 125 1.87 3.33 21.25
N ASP A 126 2.83 2.49 21.62
CA ASP A 126 4.22 2.88 21.78
C ASP A 126 4.96 2.89 20.43
N VAL A 127 4.51 2.03 19.50
CA VAL A 127 5.07 1.90 18.15
C VAL A 127 4.00 1.48 17.15
N VAL A 128 4.09 2.02 15.94
CA VAL A 128 3.28 1.59 14.81
C VAL A 128 4.12 0.69 13.90
N MET A 129 3.67 -0.54 13.71
CA MET A 129 4.24 -1.50 12.75
C MET A 129 3.37 -1.47 11.49
N ALA A 130 3.84 -0.75 10.47
CA ALA A 130 3.12 -0.59 9.21
C ALA A 130 3.71 -1.50 8.12
N CYS A 131 2.87 -1.99 7.24
CA CYS A 131 3.30 -2.85 6.13
C CYS A 131 2.39 -2.69 4.91
N CYS A 132 2.94 -2.98 3.73
CA CYS A 132 2.16 -3.09 2.50
C CYS A 132 2.72 -4.20 1.60
N GLY A 133 1.81 -4.96 0.98
CA GLY A 133 2.15 -6.13 0.16
C GLY A 133 2.21 -7.42 0.98
N ASP A 134 2.34 -8.53 0.28
CA ASP A 134 2.22 -9.87 0.86
C ASP A 134 3.41 -10.26 1.75
N THR A 135 4.63 -10.17 1.22
CA THR A 135 5.84 -10.52 1.99
C THR A 135 6.09 -9.56 3.16
N PRO A 136 6.06 -8.22 2.98
CA PRO A 136 6.23 -7.31 4.11
C PRO A 136 5.19 -7.51 5.20
N THR A 137 3.94 -7.86 4.85
CA THR A 137 2.92 -8.18 5.84
C THR A 137 3.25 -9.43 6.64
N LEU A 138 3.71 -10.50 5.97
CA LEU A 138 4.14 -11.73 6.64
C LEU A 138 5.26 -11.46 7.63
N GLU A 139 6.31 -10.76 7.20
CA GLU A 139 7.47 -10.45 8.02
C GLU A 139 7.12 -9.52 9.19
N THR A 140 6.25 -8.54 8.96
CA THR A 140 5.76 -7.66 10.03
C THR A 140 4.99 -8.45 11.09
N LEU A 141 4.10 -9.34 10.71
CA LEU A 141 3.34 -10.17 11.66
C LEU A 141 4.25 -11.12 12.44
N ALA A 142 5.28 -11.68 11.80
CA ALA A 142 6.28 -12.49 12.48
C ALA A 142 7.07 -11.66 13.50
N ALA A 143 7.52 -10.47 13.12
CA ALA A 143 8.22 -9.55 14.01
C ALA A 143 7.35 -9.11 15.21
N VAL A 144 6.08 -8.79 14.97
CA VAL A 144 5.11 -8.44 16.02
C VAL A 144 4.93 -9.60 17.02
N THR A 145 4.87 -10.84 16.52
CA THR A 145 4.76 -12.02 17.40
C THR A 145 5.98 -12.13 18.31
N ILE A 146 7.18 -11.99 17.76
CA ILE A 146 8.44 -12.02 18.54
C ILE A 146 8.49 -10.88 19.56
N LEU A 147 8.10 -9.68 19.16
CA LEU A 147 8.10 -8.52 20.06
C LEU A 147 7.11 -8.69 21.23
N ARG A 148 5.93 -9.23 20.97
CA ARG A 148 4.93 -9.49 22.02
C ARG A 148 5.40 -10.53 23.03
N ASP A 149 6.16 -11.52 22.58
CA ASP A 149 6.74 -12.53 23.48
C ASP A 149 7.91 -11.95 24.30
N ALA A 150 8.75 -11.11 23.68
CA ALA A 150 9.93 -10.53 24.32
C ALA A 150 9.63 -9.31 25.20
N MET A 151 8.62 -8.53 24.83
CA MET A 151 8.22 -7.27 25.49
C MET A 151 6.70 -7.19 25.60
N PRO A 152 6.07 -7.96 26.51
CA PRO A 152 4.60 -8.05 26.62
C PRO A 152 3.91 -6.72 26.96
N GLU A 153 4.63 -5.78 27.58
CA GLU A 153 4.12 -4.45 27.95
C GLU A 153 4.09 -3.47 26.76
N LEU A 154 4.78 -3.79 25.66
CA LEU A 154 4.87 -2.91 24.50
C LEU A 154 3.53 -2.87 23.76
N LYS A 155 2.95 -1.68 23.63
CA LYS A 155 1.71 -1.45 22.87
C LYS A 155 2.05 -1.27 21.40
N ILE A 156 1.75 -2.28 20.61
CA ILE A 156 2.03 -2.32 19.16
C ILE A 156 0.74 -2.15 18.39
N ARG A 157 0.69 -1.19 17.47
CA ARG A 157 -0.37 -1.05 16.48
C ARG A 157 0.12 -1.56 15.15
N VAL A 158 -0.63 -2.49 14.55
CA VAL A 158 -0.35 -3.00 13.21
C VAL A 158 -1.26 -2.29 12.21
N VAL A 159 -0.64 -1.63 11.22
CA VAL A 159 -1.36 -0.93 10.14
C VAL A 159 -1.01 -1.57 8.80
N ASN A 160 -1.99 -2.12 8.10
CA ASN A 160 -1.80 -2.64 6.76
C ASN A 160 -2.30 -1.64 5.72
N VAL A 161 -1.47 -1.37 4.71
CA VAL A 161 -1.75 -0.45 3.60
C VAL A 161 -1.91 -1.27 2.32
N VAL A 162 -3.11 -1.28 1.75
CA VAL A 162 -3.40 -1.93 0.46
C VAL A 162 -3.27 -0.93 -0.69
N ASP A 163 -3.88 0.24 -0.56
CA ASP A 163 -3.77 1.34 -1.52
C ASP A 163 -2.68 2.30 -1.06
N LEU A 164 -1.54 2.24 -1.72
CA LEU A 164 -0.37 3.04 -1.35
C LEU A 164 -0.65 4.55 -1.43
N MET A 165 -1.57 4.96 -2.32
CA MET A 165 -1.92 6.37 -2.49
C MET A 165 -2.71 6.94 -1.30
N LYS A 166 -3.17 6.10 -0.35
CA LYS A 166 -3.75 6.55 0.93
C LYS A 166 -2.74 7.31 1.80
N LEU A 167 -1.45 7.07 1.62
CA LEU A 167 -0.40 7.77 2.36
C LEU A 167 -0.29 9.25 1.97
N GLU A 168 -0.66 9.61 0.73
CA GLU A 168 -0.70 11.00 0.29
C GLU A 168 -1.80 11.80 1.00
N PRO A 169 -1.63 13.11 1.20
CA PRO A 169 -2.71 14.00 1.63
C PRO A 169 -3.87 14.03 0.62
N ASN A 170 -5.11 14.11 1.12
CA ASN A 170 -6.31 14.24 0.28
C ASN A 170 -6.32 15.52 -0.57
N THR A 171 -5.49 16.50 -0.23
CA THR A 171 -5.28 17.71 -1.04
C THR A 171 -4.42 17.46 -2.27
N LYS A 172 -3.70 16.33 -2.33
CA LYS A 172 -2.83 15.95 -3.44
C LYS A 172 -3.34 14.79 -4.27
N HIS A 173 -3.94 13.80 -3.61
CA HIS A 173 -4.43 12.60 -4.27
C HIS A 173 -5.89 12.34 -3.86
N PRO A 174 -6.79 11.99 -4.80
CA PRO A 174 -8.21 11.76 -4.49
C PRO A 174 -8.44 10.58 -3.53
N HIS A 175 -7.51 9.62 -3.47
CA HIS A 175 -7.54 8.52 -2.48
C HIS A 175 -6.84 8.88 -1.17
N GLY A 176 -6.09 9.99 -1.12
CA GLY A 176 -5.31 10.37 0.05
C GLY A 176 -6.16 10.55 1.30
N LEU A 177 -5.58 10.26 2.45
CA LEU A 177 -6.22 10.48 3.75
C LEU A 177 -6.20 11.97 4.12
N SER A 178 -7.19 12.41 4.89
CA SER A 178 -7.06 13.64 5.65
C SER A 178 -5.95 13.51 6.69
N ASP A 179 -5.41 14.64 7.17
CA ASP A 179 -4.38 14.58 8.22
C ASP A 179 -4.93 13.96 9.51
N ALA A 180 -6.20 14.23 9.84
CA ALA A 180 -6.85 13.64 11.00
C ALA A 180 -6.97 12.12 10.90
N ASP A 181 -7.36 11.59 9.74
CA ASP A 181 -7.47 10.15 9.51
C ASP A 181 -6.09 9.48 9.50
N TYR A 182 -5.09 10.17 8.93
CA TYR A 182 -3.70 9.69 8.94
C TYR A 182 -3.16 9.61 10.36
N ASP A 183 -3.31 10.68 11.16
CA ASP A 183 -2.87 10.75 12.54
C ASP A 183 -3.57 9.71 13.43
N ALA A 184 -4.84 9.39 13.14
CA ALA A 184 -5.58 8.35 13.86
C ALA A 184 -4.98 6.94 13.64
N LEU A 185 -4.43 6.67 12.46
CA LEU A 185 -3.79 5.39 12.12
C LEU A 185 -2.33 5.35 12.58
N PHE A 186 -1.54 6.37 12.21
CA PHE A 186 -0.09 6.39 12.32
C PHE A 186 0.44 7.19 13.51
N THR A 187 -0.45 7.83 14.29
CA THR A 187 -0.12 8.77 15.38
C THR A 187 0.62 10.02 14.90
N LYS A 188 0.86 10.96 15.82
CA LYS A 188 1.55 12.22 15.50
C LYS A 188 3.03 12.19 15.84
N ASP A 189 3.45 11.34 16.77
CA ASP A 189 4.76 11.40 17.40
C ASP A 189 5.38 10.05 17.74
N LYS A 190 4.62 8.93 17.61
CA LYS A 190 5.17 7.61 17.91
C LYS A 190 6.03 7.09 16.75
N PRO A 191 7.05 6.28 17.05
CA PRO A 191 7.84 5.64 16.00
C PRO A 191 6.99 4.81 15.05
N ILE A 192 7.25 4.94 13.75
CA ILE A 192 6.62 4.13 12.71
C ILE A 192 7.71 3.27 12.07
N ILE A 193 7.57 1.96 12.14
CA ILE A 193 8.39 1.01 11.37
C ILE A 193 7.56 0.57 10.17
N PHE A 194 8.00 0.91 8.96
CA PHE A 194 7.25 0.66 7.74
C PHE A 194 7.96 -0.38 6.86
N ALA A 195 7.40 -1.57 6.75
CA ALA A 195 7.90 -2.64 5.90
C ALA A 195 7.35 -2.52 4.46
N PHE A 196 8.26 -2.34 3.51
CA PHE A 196 7.94 -2.14 2.09
C PHE A 196 9.02 -2.76 1.20
N HIS A 197 8.64 -3.51 0.19
CA HIS A 197 9.55 -4.10 -0.78
C HIS A 197 9.76 -3.19 -2.01
N GLY A 198 10.38 -2.06 -1.80
CA GLY A 198 10.71 -1.06 -2.80
C GLY A 198 11.65 -0.02 -2.23
N TYR A 199 11.94 1.03 -2.98
CA TYR A 199 12.81 2.09 -2.48
C TYR A 199 12.12 2.90 -1.37
N PRO A 200 12.82 3.18 -0.25
CA PRO A 200 12.26 3.95 0.87
C PRO A 200 11.85 5.36 0.46
N THR A 201 12.48 5.90 -0.58
CA THR A 201 12.18 7.23 -1.13
C THR A 201 10.72 7.40 -1.52
N LEU A 202 10.06 6.34 -2.02
CA LEU A 202 8.66 6.40 -2.38
C LEU A 202 7.78 6.66 -1.15
N ILE A 203 7.99 5.92 -0.06
CA ILE A 203 7.22 6.11 1.17
C ILE A 203 7.50 7.50 1.76
N HIS A 204 8.75 7.95 1.76
CA HIS A 204 9.09 9.32 2.18
C HIS A 204 8.38 10.37 1.33
N GLU A 205 8.34 10.21 0.02
CA GLU A 205 7.65 11.12 -0.89
C GLU A 205 6.16 11.22 -0.60
N LEU A 206 5.51 10.06 -0.33
CA LEU A 206 4.09 10.00 -0.03
C LEU A 206 3.73 10.58 1.34
N THR A 207 4.69 10.59 2.29
CA THR A 207 4.42 10.94 3.70
C THR A 207 5.10 12.23 4.18
N TYR A 208 6.00 12.85 3.41
CA TYR A 208 6.82 13.99 3.89
C TYR A 208 6.02 15.21 4.36
N ARG A 209 4.73 15.30 4.02
CA ARG A 209 3.82 16.37 4.45
C ARG A 209 3.00 16.03 5.68
N ARG A 210 3.16 14.82 6.21
CA ARG A 210 2.44 14.36 7.40
C ARG A 210 3.08 14.93 8.67
N HIS A 211 2.32 14.95 9.77
CA HIS A 211 2.81 15.46 11.05
C HIS A 211 3.91 14.57 11.62
N ASN A 212 3.70 13.25 11.56
CA ASN A 212 4.67 12.29 12.06
C ASN A 212 5.76 12.00 11.03
N LEU A 213 6.97 12.52 11.30
CA LEU A 213 8.17 12.28 10.48
C LEU A 213 9.08 11.18 11.06
N SER A 214 8.66 10.53 12.15
CA SER A 214 9.39 9.45 12.81
C SER A 214 9.21 8.11 12.09
N LEU A 215 9.61 8.07 10.82
CA LEU A 215 9.42 6.92 9.96
C LEU A 215 10.74 6.17 9.76
N ILE A 216 10.79 4.92 10.23
CA ILE A 216 11.90 3.99 10.02
C ILE A 216 11.48 3.00 8.95
N HIS A 217 12.25 2.91 7.87
CA HIS A 217 11.98 1.95 6.79
C HIS A 217 12.74 0.65 7.00
N ILE A 218 12.05 -0.46 6.73
CA ILE A 218 12.66 -1.74 6.41
C ILE A 218 12.42 -1.96 4.93
N SER A 219 13.42 -1.64 4.14
CA SER A 219 13.46 -1.85 2.68
C SER A 219 14.82 -2.40 2.30
N GLU A 220 14.92 -3.04 1.14
CA GLU A 220 16.21 -3.32 0.52
C GLU A 220 16.71 -2.14 -0.30
#